data_75b46b71c0c204f4f41b4069ec824387
#
_entry.id   75b46b71c0c204f4f41b4069ec824387
#
_cell.length_a   1.000
_cell.length_b   1.000
_cell.length_c   1.000
_cell.angle_alpha   90.00
_cell.angle_beta   90.00
_cell.angle_gamma   90.00
#
_symmetry.space_group_name_H-M   'P 1'
#
loop_
_entity.id
_entity.type
_entity.pdbx_description
1 polymer ?
#
loop_
_entity_poly.entity_id
_entity_poly.type
_entity_poly.pdbx_seq_one_letter_code
_entity_poly.pdbx_strand_id
1 'polypeptide(L)'
;MFFRQIYDPKLSQYSYLIGCQATHDAIVVDPMRNVEAYLEIAAQEGLRVIAAAETHIHADFLSGARELAERAGVTVYVSAEGGTDWQSEWLKGSAYAHRLLRNGDHFMVGNIRFDVLHTPGHTPEHVCYSVTDTPAGASLPIGLLSGDFVFVGDVGRPDLLESAAGQVGAREPSARALYSSIEIFRKLPAAMQLWPAHGAGSACGKALGAVPTSTVGYELAANLSIRAATDPDSFVAYVLEGQPEPPLYFARMKRDNRGGPAVLGKLPEPKPVTVAKLVELENATGVALLDTRPWDAYRRAHVPGSLFAPLSRSFNTVAGSYVPEGMPVYLIVDEARRREAVVDLIHVGLDRVVGWAPPSTFDEYARKGHPASIAEIDASQIDAQVDGGAFLLDVRRAAEIAERGHIPGSFNIAYERLFERLAEVPKNRPVVVHCRSGTRSAYAAALLDRMGYTATNVAGGFDAWKEAKGAAVA
;
A
#
# COMPACT_ATOMS: atom_id res chain seq x y z
N MET A 1 -11.33 8.96 -27.54
CA MET A 1 -11.00 8.97 -26.10
C MET A 1 -9.50 8.82 -25.91
N PHE A 2 -8.86 9.63 -25.05
CA PHE A 2 -7.53 9.38 -24.50
C PHE A 2 -7.65 8.47 -23.26
N PHE A 3 -6.71 7.54 -23.10
CA PHE A 3 -6.69 6.64 -21.94
C PHE A 3 -5.25 6.39 -21.51
N ARG A 4 -4.94 6.61 -20.25
CA ARG A 4 -3.64 6.32 -19.66
C ARG A 4 -3.83 5.66 -18.30
N GLN A 5 -3.34 4.44 -18.16
CA GLN A 5 -3.15 3.77 -16.87
C GLN A 5 -1.80 4.22 -16.29
N ILE A 6 -1.81 4.69 -15.06
CA ILE A 6 -0.62 5.21 -14.35
C ILE A 6 -0.37 4.30 -13.17
N TYR A 7 0.81 3.69 -13.13
CA TYR A 7 1.15 2.64 -12.17
C TYR A 7 2.16 3.11 -11.13
N ASP A 8 1.86 2.90 -9.85
CA ASP A 8 2.82 2.99 -8.74
C ASP A 8 3.33 1.59 -8.40
N PRO A 9 4.63 1.30 -8.60
CA PRO A 9 5.17 -0.06 -8.42
C PRO A 9 5.33 -0.46 -6.95
N LYS A 10 5.32 0.48 -5.98
CA LYS A 10 5.51 0.20 -4.57
C LYS A 10 4.19 -0.11 -3.86
N LEU A 11 3.11 0.55 -4.28
CA LEU A 11 1.76 0.27 -3.83
C LEU A 11 1.05 -0.76 -4.71
N SER A 12 1.64 -1.09 -5.88
CA SER A 12 0.99 -1.88 -6.94
C SER A 12 -0.37 -1.31 -7.33
N GLN A 13 -0.47 0.02 -7.33
CA GLN A 13 -1.70 0.80 -7.54
C GLN A 13 -1.76 1.35 -8.95
N TYR A 14 -2.95 1.32 -9.55
CA TYR A 14 -3.27 1.97 -10.81
C TYR A 14 -4.24 3.13 -10.59
N SER A 15 -3.88 4.30 -11.13
CA SER A 15 -4.79 5.42 -11.35
C SER A 15 -5.06 5.58 -12.84
N TYR A 16 -6.16 6.19 -13.22
CA TYR A 16 -6.56 6.31 -14.62
C TYR A 16 -6.79 7.77 -15.02
N LEU A 17 -6.07 8.23 -16.03
CA LEU A 17 -6.32 9.51 -16.69
C LEU A 17 -7.08 9.24 -18.00
N ILE A 18 -8.33 9.70 -18.06
CA ILE A 18 -9.22 9.51 -19.20
C ILE A 18 -9.66 10.88 -19.74
N GLY A 19 -9.46 11.11 -21.04
CA GLY A 19 -9.70 12.41 -21.64
C GLY A 19 -10.52 12.35 -22.92
N CYS A 20 -11.39 13.36 -23.10
CA CYS A 20 -12.13 13.60 -24.32
C CYS A 20 -11.30 14.48 -25.25
N GLN A 21 -10.78 13.91 -26.34
CA GLN A 21 -9.97 14.66 -27.32
C GLN A 21 -10.75 15.74 -28.07
N ALA A 22 -12.09 15.65 -28.12
CA ALA A 22 -12.92 16.64 -28.79
C ALA A 22 -13.17 17.90 -27.94
N THR A 23 -13.24 17.77 -26.60
CA THR A 23 -13.48 18.90 -25.69
C THR A 23 -12.24 19.29 -24.90
N HIS A 24 -11.17 18.48 -24.97
CA HIS A 24 -9.94 18.62 -24.20
C HIS A 24 -10.14 18.49 -22.66
N ASP A 25 -11.25 17.95 -22.23
CA ASP A 25 -11.55 17.71 -20.82
C ASP A 25 -11.11 16.30 -20.39
N ALA A 26 -10.58 16.18 -19.18
CA ALA A 26 -10.11 14.92 -18.64
C ALA A 26 -10.52 14.73 -17.18
N ILE A 27 -10.55 13.45 -16.75
CA ILE A 27 -10.77 13.01 -15.39
C ILE A 27 -9.60 12.15 -14.92
N VAL A 28 -9.28 12.23 -13.63
CA VAL A 28 -8.42 11.25 -12.96
C VAL A 28 -9.28 10.38 -12.04
N VAL A 29 -9.19 9.07 -12.17
CA VAL A 29 -9.89 8.11 -11.30
C VAL A 29 -8.87 7.48 -10.36
N ASP A 30 -9.20 7.44 -9.07
CA ASP A 30 -8.38 7.00 -7.95
C ASP A 30 -6.98 7.67 -7.93
N PRO A 31 -6.94 9.03 -7.91
CA PRO A 31 -5.69 9.76 -7.93
C PRO A 31 -4.89 9.56 -6.65
N MET A 32 -3.61 9.25 -6.77
CA MET A 32 -2.66 9.33 -5.66
C MET A 32 -2.25 10.79 -5.41
N ARG A 33 -1.68 11.05 -4.24
CA ARG A 33 -1.43 12.40 -3.72
C ARG A 33 -0.42 13.25 -4.50
N ASN A 34 0.47 12.62 -5.28
CA ASN A 34 1.36 13.32 -6.22
C ASN A 34 0.61 13.70 -7.50
N VAL A 35 -0.28 14.68 -7.39
CA VAL A 35 -1.17 15.09 -8.51
C VAL A 35 -0.44 15.75 -9.66
N GLU A 36 0.79 16.24 -9.47
CA GLU A 36 1.64 16.81 -10.50
C GLU A 36 1.78 15.88 -11.71
N ALA A 37 1.98 14.59 -11.43
CA ALA A 37 2.14 13.59 -12.50
C ALA A 37 0.94 13.54 -13.44
N TYR A 38 -0.29 13.67 -12.92
CA TYR A 38 -1.51 13.67 -13.74
C TYR A 38 -1.65 14.96 -14.54
N LEU A 39 -1.38 16.11 -13.91
CA LEU A 39 -1.48 17.41 -14.54
C LEU A 39 -0.46 17.58 -15.66
N GLU A 40 0.78 17.09 -15.46
CA GLU A 40 1.84 17.10 -16.46
C GLU A 40 1.48 16.23 -17.68
N ILE A 41 1.00 15.00 -17.46
CA ILE A 41 0.56 14.10 -18.54
C ILE A 41 -0.61 14.74 -19.31
N ALA A 42 -1.61 15.27 -18.61
CA ALA A 42 -2.75 15.89 -19.24
C ALA A 42 -2.32 17.11 -20.12
N ALA A 43 -1.43 17.96 -19.59
CA ALA A 43 -0.91 19.11 -20.33
C ALA A 43 -0.12 18.71 -21.58
N GLN A 44 0.70 17.66 -21.51
CA GLN A 44 1.45 17.12 -22.65
C GLN A 44 0.54 16.60 -23.76
N GLU A 45 -0.63 16.07 -23.39
CA GLU A 45 -1.64 15.56 -24.34
C GLU A 45 -2.67 16.63 -24.76
N GLY A 46 -2.47 17.87 -24.34
CA GLY A 46 -3.39 18.98 -24.65
C GLY A 46 -4.74 18.86 -23.94
N LEU A 47 -4.78 18.17 -22.81
CA LEU A 47 -5.98 17.94 -22.01
C LEU A 47 -5.96 18.80 -20.75
N ARG A 48 -7.16 19.12 -20.24
CA ARG A 48 -7.36 19.80 -18.96
C ARG A 48 -8.08 18.89 -17.98
N VAL A 49 -7.48 18.60 -16.85
CA VAL A 49 -8.14 17.84 -15.76
C VAL A 49 -9.22 18.74 -15.14
N ILE A 50 -10.50 18.35 -15.30
CA ILE A 50 -11.67 19.06 -14.78
C ILE A 50 -12.44 18.23 -13.74
N ALA A 51 -12.07 16.97 -13.59
CA ALA A 51 -12.75 16.02 -12.70
C ALA A 51 -11.76 15.10 -12.01
N ALA A 52 -12.13 14.65 -10.81
CA ALA A 52 -11.53 13.53 -10.12
C ALA A 52 -12.65 12.61 -9.62
N ALA A 53 -12.45 11.30 -9.65
CA ALA A 53 -13.40 10.33 -9.11
C ALA A 53 -12.70 9.31 -8.23
N GLU A 54 -13.38 8.86 -7.17
CA GLU A 54 -12.93 7.77 -6.30
C GLU A 54 -13.86 6.58 -6.48
N THR A 55 -13.29 5.39 -6.58
CA THR A 55 -14.08 4.16 -6.55
C THR A 55 -14.55 3.83 -5.14
N HIS A 56 -13.74 4.15 -4.13
CA HIS A 56 -14.02 3.90 -2.71
C HIS A 56 -13.09 4.74 -1.80
N ILE A 57 -13.27 4.64 -0.50
CA ILE A 57 -12.35 5.23 0.48
C ILE A 57 -11.13 4.30 0.64
N HIS A 58 -10.02 4.66 0.02
CA HIS A 58 -8.79 3.87 0.00
C HIS A 58 -8.17 3.68 1.38
N ALA A 59 -7.64 2.47 1.63
CA ALA A 59 -6.95 2.12 2.87
C ALA A 59 -5.42 2.00 2.72
N ASP A 60 -4.92 1.94 1.51
CA ASP A 60 -3.51 1.65 1.19
C ASP A 60 -2.69 2.89 0.80
N PHE A 61 -3.33 3.99 0.41
CA PHE A 61 -2.68 5.26 0.11
C PHE A 61 -3.59 6.47 0.41
N LEU A 62 -3.01 7.66 0.49
CA LEU A 62 -3.77 8.91 0.57
C LEU A 62 -4.18 9.40 -0.83
N SER A 63 -5.48 9.64 -0.99
CA SER A 63 -6.06 10.17 -2.21
C SER A 63 -5.56 11.59 -2.54
N GLY A 64 -5.37 11.84 -3.83
CA GLY A 64 -5.09 13.15 -4.42
C GLY A 64 -6.33 13.95 -4.81
N ALA A 65 -7.55 13.44 -4.62
CA ALA A 65 -8.76 14.12 -5.08
C ALA A 65 -8.93 15.50 -4.45
N ARG A 66 -8.65 15.64 -3.15
CA ARG A 66 -8.69 16.93 -2.46
C ARG A 66 -7.60 17.88 -2.96
N GLU A 67 -6.41 17.37 -3.22
CA GLU A 67 -5.32 18.14 -3.81
C GLU A 67 -5.67 18.66 -5.21
N LEU A 68 -6.30 17.83 -6.05
CA LEU A 68 -6.81 18.23 -7.36
C LEU A 68 -7.93 19.28 -7.26
N ALA A 69 -8.85 19.11 -6.30
CA ALA A 69 -9.92 20.07 -6.05
C ALA A 69 -9.37 21.44 -5.68
N GLU A 70 -8.37 21.49 -4.79
CA GLU A 70 -7.74 22.73 -4.36
C GLU A 70 -6.91 23.41 -5.48
N ARG A 71 -6.11 22.63 -6.22
CA ARG A 71 -5.12 23.16 -7.15
C ARG A 71 -5.65 23.40 -8.55
N ALA A 72 -6.58 22.56 -9.01
CA ALA A 72 -7.12 22.62 -10.37
C ALA A 72 -8.62 22.95 -10.41
N GLY A 73 -9.29 23.10 -9.26
CA GLY A 73 -10.70 23.43 -9.21
C GLY A 73 -11.61 22.35 -9.79
N VAL A 74 -11.19 21.09 -9.75
CA VAL A 74 -11.92 19.97 -10.35
C VAL A 74 -13.22 19.68 -9.60
N THR A 75 -14.20 19.14 -10.31
CA THR A 75 -15.37 18.51 -9.68
C THR A 75 -14.99 17.12 -9.17
N VAL A 76 -15.25 16.85 -7.88
CA VAL A 76 -14.97 15.55 -7.25
C VAL A 76 -16.22 14.68 -7.27
N TYR A 77 -16.09 13.46 -7.78
CA TYR A 77 -17.15 12.45 -7.84
C TYR A 77 -16.84 11.35 -6.83
N VAL A 78 -17.74 11.15 -5.86
CA VAL A 78 -17.58 10.13 -4.81
C VAL A 78 -18.90 9.41 -4.57
N SER A 79 -18.82 8.22 -4.01
CA SER A 79 -20.00 7.42 -3.69
C SER A 79 -20.86 8.07 -2.58
N ALA A 80 -22.18 7.99 -2.72
CA ALA A 80 -23.18 8.27 -1.70
C ALA A 80 -23.72 7.00 -1.04
N GLU A 81 -23.19 5.84 -1.42
CA GLU A 81 -23.60 4.54 -0.89
C GLU A 81 -22.90 4.22 0.44
N GLY A 82 -23.17 3.08 1.05
CA GLY A 82 -22.52 2.61 2.27
C GLY A 82 -22.99 3.26 3.58
N GLY A 83 -23.92 4.23 3.51
CA GLY A 83 -24.42 4.93 4.69
C GLY A 83 -23.52 6.08 5.17
N THR A 84 -23.89 6.69 6.30
CA THR A 84 -23.27 7.93 6.80
C THR A 84 -21.79 7.76 7.18
N ASP A 85 -21.39 6.57 7.64
CA ASP A 85 -20.04 6.30 8.09
C ASP A 85 -19.04 6.07 6.95
N TRP A 86 -19.55 6.00 5.71
CA TRP A 86 -18.77 5.68 4.50
C TRP A 86 -18.77 6.81 3.48
N GLN A 87 -19.02 8.02 3.91
CA GLN A 87 -19.00 9.20 3.05
C GLN A 87 -17.73 10.03 3.24
N SER A 88 -17.29 10.68 2.18
CA SER A 88 -16.16 11.63 2.20
C SER A 88 -16.55 12.87 3.01
N GLU A 89 -16.30 12.86 4.32
CA GLU A 89 -16.71 13.91 5.27
C GLU A 89 -16.14 15.29 4.89
N TRP A 90 -14.97 15.34 4.29
CA TRP A 90 -14.33 16.59 3.88
C TRP A 90 -15.08 17.36 2.79
N LEU A 91 -15.98 16.71 2.07
CA LEU A 91 -16.83 17.37 1.07
C LEU A 91 -18.08 17.99 1.72
N LYS A 92 -18.49 17.51 2.87
CA LYS A 92 -19.73 17.94 3.54
C LYS A 92 -19.61 19.39 3.99
N GLY A 93 -20.38 20.27 3.36
CA GLY A 93 -20.37 21.71 3.65
C GLY A 93 -19.11 22.44 3.17
N SER A 94 -18.26 21.80 2.37
CA SER A 94 -17.08 22.43 1.76
C SER A 94 -17.47 23.32 0.58
N ALA A 95 -16.54 24.17 0.15
CA ALA A 95 -16.67 24.97 -1.07
C ALA A 95 -16.24 24.20 -2.34
N TYR A 96 -15.72 22.97 -2.20
CA TYR A 96 -15.29 22.19 -3.34
C TYR A 96 -16.47 21.73 -4.19
N ALA A 97 -16.37 21.89 -5.50
CA ALA A 97 -17.34 21.32 -6.44
C ALA A 97 -17.32 19.80 -6.35
N HIS A 98 -18.47 19.19 -6.05
CA HIS A 98 -18.56 17.73 -5.93
C HIS A 98 -19.94 17.18 -6.27
N ARG A 99 -19.99 15.90 -6.58
CA ARG A 99 -21.24 15.14 -6.78
C ARG A 99 -21.17 13.83 -6.01
N LEU A 100 -22.21 13.58 -5.22
CA LEU A 100 -22.44 12.31 -4.56
C LEU A 100 -23.20 11.39 -5.51
N LEU A 101 -22.63 10.24 -5.83
CA LEU A 101 -23.10 9.30 -6.85
C LEU A 101 -23.78 8.08 -6.19
N ARG A 102 -24.89 7.65 -6.81
CA ARG A 102 -25.61 6.44 -6.44
C ARG A 102 -25.61 5.42 -7.57
N ASN A 103 -25.95 4.20 -7.24
CA ASN A 103 -26.13 3.14 -8.24
C ASN A 103 -27.08 3.57 -9.35
N GLY A 104 -26.66 3.41 -10.61
CA GLY A 104 -27.43 3.81 -11.79
C GLY A 104 -27.30 5.28 -12.18
N ASP A 105 -26.61 6.11 -11.40
CA ASP A 105 -26.25 7.46 -11.82
C ASP A 105 -25.26 7.42 -12.98
N HIS A 106 -25.16 8.55 -13.67
CA HIS A 106 -24.10 8.76 -14.65
C HIS A 106 -23.63 10.21 -14.66
N PHE A 107 -22.42 10.41 -15.19
CA PHE A 107 -21.88 11.74 -15.45
C PHE A 107 -21.06 11.72 -16.74
N MET A 108 -20.77 12.94 -17.24
CA MET A 108 -20.00 13.15 -18.46
C MET A 108 -18.72 13.92 -18.16
N VAL A 109 -17.64 13.54 -18.81
CA VAL A 109 -16.41 14.35 -18.91
C VAL A 109 -16.16 14.59 -20.40
N GLY A 110 -16.39 15.80 -20.83
CA GLY A 110 -16.57 16.06 -22.26
C GLY A 110 -17.69 15.18 -22.83
N ASN A 111 -17.35 14.40 -23.84
CA ASN A 111 -18.29 13.46 -24.48
C ASN A 111 -18.07 11.99 -24.02
N ILE A 112 -17.34 11.74 -22.94
CA ILE A 112 -17.14 10.42 -22.39
C ILE A 112 -18.14 10.21 -21.25
N ARG A 113 -18.90 9.12 -21.29
CA ARG A 113 -19.91 8.79 -20.29
C ARG A 113 -19.36 7.78 -19.28
N PHE A 114 -19.62 8.04 -18.02
CA PHE A 114 -19.32 7.19 -16.88
C PHE A 114 -20.64 6.78 -16.21
N ASP A 115 -20.98 5.50 -16.23
CA ASP A 115 -22.14 4.95 -15.52
C ASP A 115 -21.69 4.31 -14.21
N VAL A 116 -22.43 4.53 -13.13
CA VAL A 116 -22.09 4.12 -11.77
C VAL A 116 -22.73 2.79 -11.43
N LEU A 117 -21.92 1.83 -11.00
CA LEU A 117 -22.36 0.53 -10.51
C LEU A 117 -21.93 0.38 -9.05
N HIS A 118 -22.88 0.28 -8.12
CA HIS A 118 -22.59 0.00 -6.71
C HIS A 118 -22.19 -1.47 -6.56
N THR A 119 -20.99 -1.70 -6.04
CA THR A 119 -20.36 -3.02 -5.92
C THR A 119 -19.76 -3.21 -4.52
N PRO A 120 -20.62 -3.25 -3.47
CA PRO A 120 -20.16 -3.37 -2.10
C PRO A 120 -19.50 -4.71 -1.82
N GLY A 121 -18.62 -4.74 -0.82
CA GLY A 121 -17.96 -5.94 -0.34
C GLY A 121 -16.54 -5.68 0.14
N HIS A 122 -15.66 -5.10 -0.69
CA HIS A 122 -14.38 -4.57 -0.25
C HIS A 122 -14.59 -3.41 0.75
N THR A 123 -15.42 -2.45 0.34
CA THR A 123 -16.01 -1.45 1.23
C THR A 123 -17.53 -1.32 0.95
N PRO A 124 -18.33 -0.82 1.91
CA PRO A 124 -19.77 -0.68 1.72
C PRO A 124 -20.18 0.34 0.67
N GLU A 125 -19.35 1.38 0.44
CA GLU A 125 -19.62 2.46 -0.51
C GLU A 125 -19.01 2.23 -1.89
N HIS A 126 -18.27 1.16 -2.09
CA HIS A 126 -17.51 0.90 -3.31
C HIS A 126 -18.38 0.98 -4.57
N VAL A 127 -17.91 1.71 -5.57
CA VAL A 127 -18.52 1.82 -6.90
C VAL A 127 -17.52 1.52 -8.00
N CYS A 128 -18.00 0.95 -9.08
CA CYS A 128 -17.29 0.85 -10.34
C CYS A 128 -17.81 1.90 -11.32
N TYR A 129 -16.98 2.27 -12.28
CA TYR A 129 -17.38 3.16 -13.38
C TYR A 129 -17.28 2.42 -14.71
N SER A 130 -18.42 2.25 -15.38
CA SER A 130 -18.50 1.75 -16.74
C SER A 130 -18.30 2.91 -17.71
N VAL A 131 -17.34 2.81 -18.63
CA VAL A 131 -16.90 3.91 -19.49
C VAL A 131 -17.36 3.69 -20.93
N THR A 132 -18.06 4.69 -21.51
CA THR A 132 -18.53 4.68 -22.89
C THR A 132 -17.96 5.87 -23.66
N ASP A 133 -17.26 5.63 -24.77
CA ASP A 133 -16.76 6.65 -25.70
C ASP A 133 -17.87 7.03 -26.69
N THR A 134 -18.74 7.96 -26.30
CA THR A 134 -19.92 8.32 -27.12
C THR A 134 -19.58 9.02 -28.45
N PRO A 135 -18.47 9.78 -28.60
CA PRO A 135 -18.06 10.36 -29.88
C PRO A 135 -17.76 9.32 -30.96
N ALA A 136 -17.31 8.14 -30.55
CA ALA A 136 -17.07 7.02 -31.49
C ALA A 136 -18.36 6.36 -31.97
N GLY A 137 -19.54 6.86 -31.56
CA GLY A 137 -20.84 6.26 -31.86
C GLY A 137 -21.11 4.99 -31.06
N ALA A 138 -20.32 4.72 -30.04
CA ALA A 138 -20.50 3.53 -29.19
C ALA A 138 -21.74 3.69 -28.31
N SER A 139 -22.57 2.66 -28.30
CA SER A 139 -23.69 2.49 -27.38
C SER A 139 -23.37 1.51 -26.23
N LEU A 140 -22.25 0.79 -26.34
CA LEU A 140 -21.77 -0.17 -25.36
C LEU A 140 -20.53 0.38 -24.65
N PRO A 141 -20.38 0.12 -23.35
CA PRO A 141 -19.19 0.50 -22.64
C PRO A 141 -17.95 -0.27 -23.11
N ILE A 142 -16.84 0.43 -23.23
CA ILE A 142 -15.56 -0.15 -23.62
C ILE A 142 -14.86 -0.85 -22.45
N GLY A 143 -15.00 -0.32 -21.23
CA GLY A 143 -14.30 -0.85 -20.06
C GLY A 143 -14.97 -0.49 -18.75
N LEU A 144 -14.56 -1.21 -17.71
CA LEU A 144 -14.97 -1.07 -16.32
C LEU A 144 -13.74 -0.69 -15.47
N LEU A 145 -13.77 0.49 -14.89
CA LEU A 145 -12.88 0.86 -13.79
C LEU A 145 -13.41 0.16 -12.55
N SER A 146 -12.82 -0.98 -12.22
CA SER A 146 -13.36 -1.89 -11.20
C SER A 146 -12.93 -1.59 -9.78
N GLY A 147 -12.02 -0.62 -9.57
CA GLY A 147 -11.49 -0.35 -8.24
C GLY A 147 -10.96 -1.61 -7.57
N ASP A 148 -11.31 -1.77 -6.30
CA ASP A 148 -11.00 -2.95 -5.48
C ASP A 148 -12.14 -3.98 -5.45
N PHE A 149 -12.90 -4.08 -6.52
CA PHE A 149 -13.95 -5.11 -6.66
C PHE A 149 -13.43 -6.35 -7.36
N VAL A 150 -13.08 -6.27 -8.64
CA VAL A 150 -12.49 -7.39 -9.41
C VAL A 150 -11.13 -6.97 -9.92
N PHE A 151 -10.13 -7.78 -9.59
CA PHE A 151 -8.77 -7.70 -10.10
C PHE A 151 -8.53 -8.75 -11.19
N VAL A 152 -7.39 -8.68 -11.86
CA VAL A 152 -6.96 -9.78 -12.72
C VAL A 152 -6.61 -10.99 -11.86
N GLY A 153 -7.42 -12.04 -11.97
CA GLY A 153 -7.23 -13.33 -11.29
C GLY A 153 -7.74 -13.40 -9.84
N ASP A 154 -8.20 -12.30 -9.25
CA ASP A 154 -8.69 -12.27 -7.86
C ASP A 154 -9.85 -11.26 -7.70
N VAL A 155 -10.38 -11.14 -6.48
CA VAL A 155 -11.35 -10.10 -6.07
C VAL A 155 -10.84 -9.37 -4.85
N GLY A 156 -11.38 -8.18 -4.60
CA GLY A 156 -11.06 -7.37 -3.43
C GLY A 156 -11.38 -8.10 -2.13
N ARG A 157 -10.55 -7.87 -1.13
CA ARG A 157 -10.69 -8.53 0.18
C ARG A 157 -11.77 -7.87 1.03
N PRO A 158 -12.74 -8.66 1.55
CA PRO A 158 -13.85 -8.11 2.34
C PRO A 158 -13.53 -7.97 3.85
N ASP A 159 -12.36 -8.44 4.31
CA ASP A 159 -12.01 -8.47 5.73
C ASP A 159 -11.38 -7.17 6.27
N LEU A 160 -11.01 -6.22 5.39
CA LEU A 160 -10.31 -4.99 5.81
C LEU A 160 -11.14 -4.10 6.75
N LEU A 161 -12.46 -4.18 6.73
CA LEU A 161 -13.31 -3.49 7.69
C LEU A 161 -13.06 -3.93 9.12
N GLU A 162 -12.79 -5.21 9.31
CA GLU A 162 -12.47 -5.77 10.61
C GLU A 162 -10.97 -5.70 10.90
N SER A 163 -10.14 -6.18 9.98
CA SER A 163 -8.69 -6.34 10.20
C SER A 163 -7.91 -5.02 10.18
N ALA A 164 -8.37 -3.99 9.46
CA ALA A 164 -7.75 -2.68 9.40
C ALA A 164 -8.56 -1.57 10.09
N ALA A 165 -9.90 -1.61 10.03
CA ALA A 165 -10.76 -0.57 10.60
C ALA A 165 -11.38 -0.95 11.95
N GLY A 166 -11.14 -2.16 12.48
CA GLY A 166 -11.57 -2.61 13.80
C GLY A 166 -13.08 -2.84 13.93
N GLN A 167 -13.84 -2.93 12.84
CA GLN A 167 -15.29 -3.18 12.86
C GLN A 167 -15.56 -4.67 13.08
N VAL A 168 -15.59 -5.08 14.33
CA VAL A 168 -15.78 -6.49 14.73
C VAL A 168 -17.08 -7.06 14.10
N GLY A 169 -16.95 -8.25 13.49
CA GLY A 169 -18.07 -8.96 12.85
C GLY A 169 -18.40 -8.49 11.43
N ALA A 170 -17.62 -7.58 10.84
CA ALA A 170 -17.89 -7.06 9.49
C ALA A 170 -17.43 -8.02 8.35
N ARG A 171 -16.54 -8.99 8.61
CA ARG A 171 -15.95 -9.86 7.59
C ARG A 171 -16.98 -10.65 6.79
N GLU A 172 -17.84 -11.39 7.45
CA GLU A 172 -18.83 -12.24 6.80
C GLU A 172 -19.91 -11.42 6.05
N PRO A 173 -20.54 -10.39 6.65
CA PRO A 173 -21.45 -9.52 5.91
C PRO A 173 -20.83 -8.90 4.66
N SER A 174 -19.59 -8.45 4.73
CA SER A 174 -18.85 -7.88 3.58
C SER A 174 -18.58 -8.93 2.51
N ALA A 175 -18.22 -10.15 2.88
CA ALA A 175 -18.03 -11.25 1.92
C ALA A 175 -19.33 -11.63 1.22
N ARG A 176 -20.47 -11.63 1.93
CA ARG A 176 -21.80 -11.86 1.32
C ARG A 176 -22.21 -10.71 0.39
N ALA A 177 -21.90 -9.47 0.75
CA ALA A 177 -22.13 -8.32 -0.14
C ALA A 177 -21.26 -8.44 -1.41
N LEU A 178 -20.00 -8.84 -1.28
CA LEU A 178 -19.11 -9.07 -2.41
C LEU A 178 -19.64 -10.18 -3.35
N TYR A 179 -20.18 -11.27 -2.79
CA TYR A 179 -20.87 -12.29 -3.58
C TYR A 179 -22.01 -11.70 -4.41
N SER A 180 -22.85 -10.88 -3.79
CA SER A 180 -23.97 -10.22 -4.49
C SER A 180 -23.47 -9.29 -5.61
N SER A 181 -22.34 -8.63 -5.40
CA SER A 181 -21.68 -7.79 -6.41
C SER A 181 -21.12 -8.62 -7.58
N ILE A 182 -20.61 -9.84 -7.32
CA ILE A 182 -20.19 -10.77 -8.37
C ILE A 182 -21.37 -11.16 -9.27
N GLU A 183 -22.59 -11.29 -8.73
CA GLU A 183 -23.79 -11.55 -9.55
C GLU A 183 -24.13 -10.38 -10.49
N ILE A 184 -23.76 -9.14 -10.13
CA ILE A 184 -23.84 -7.98 -11.02
C ILE A 184 -22.80 -8.09 -12.13
N PHE A 185 -21.55 -8.42 -11.76
CA PHE A 185 -20.43 -8.57 -12.70
C PHE A 185 -20.71 -9.63 -13.77
N ARG A 186 -21.35 -10.73 -13.41
CA ARG A 186 -21.73 -11.82 -14.33
C ARG A 186 -22.67 -11.39 -15.47
N LYS A 187 -23.36 -10.27 -15.29
CA LYS A 187 -24.31 -9.73 -16.28
C LYS A 187 -23.69 -8.69 -17.22
N LEU A 188 -22.44 -8.30 -16.98
CA LEU A 188 -21.74 -7.34 -17.82
C LEU A 188 -21.33 -7.96 -19.16
N PRO A 189 -21.17 -7.14 -20.23
CA PRO A 189 -20.73 -7.63 -21.53
C PRO A 189 -19.35 -8.30 -21.44
N ALA A 190 -19.22 -9.52 -21.93
CA ALA A 190 -17.98 -10.30 -21.85
C ALA A 190 -16.78 -9.61 -22.54
N ALA A 191 -17.03 -8.81 -23.59
CA ALA A 191 -16.00 -8.07 -24.32
C ALA A 191 -15.53 -6.79 -23.60
N MET A 192 -16.21 -6.36 -22.52
CA MET A 192 -15.85 -5.17 -21.74
C MET A 192 -14.47 -5.39 -21.11
N GLN A 193 -13.55 -4.43 -21.29
CA GLN A 193 -12.24 -4.46 -20.64
C GLN A 193 -12.39 -4.28 -19.14
N LEU A 194 -11.49 -4.87 -18.38
CA LEU A 194 -11.38 -4.71 -16.93
C LEU A 194 -10.13 -3.88 -16.61
N TRP A 195 -10.33 -2.78 -15.88
CA TRP A 195 -9.30 -1.84 -15.45
C TRP A 195 -9.30 -1.76 -13.91
N PRO A 196 -8.54 -2.62 -13.24
CA PRO A 196 -8.53 -2.75 -11.79
C PRO A 196 -7.69 -1.68 -11.11
N ALA A 197 -7.93 -1.40 -9.82
CA ALA A 197 -7.07 -0.48 -9.05
C ALA A 197 -5.71 -1.10 -8.70
N HIS A 198 -5.56 -2.42 -8.68
CA HIS A 198 -4.31 -3.06 -8.26
C HIS A 198 -3.81 -4.15 -9.22
N GLY A 199 -2.47 -4.30 -9.20
CA GLY A 199 -1.73 -5.41 -9.81
C GLY A 199 -1.04 -6.30 -8.78
N ALA A 200 -0.24 -7.25 -9.26
CA ALA A 200 0.49 -8.21 -8.43
C ALA A 200 1.38 -7.53 -7.38
N GLY A 201 1.21 -7.94 -6.12
CA GLY A 201 1.98 -7.47 -4.98
C GLY A 201 1.24 -6.50 -4.06
N SER A 202 0.03 -6.05 -4.43
CA SER A 202 -0.82 -5.27 -3.52
C SER A 202 -1.26 -6.09 -2.31
N ALA A 203 -1.43 -5.42 -1.16
CA ALA A 203 -2.01 -5.99 0.04
C ALA A 203 -3.55 -6.05 0.01
N CYS A 204 -4.18 -5.53 -1.06
CA CYS A 204 -5.65 -5.49 -1.22
C CYS A 204 -6.24 -6.80 -1.78
N GLY A 205 -5.42 -7.81 -2.06
CA GLY A 205 -5.85 -9.17 -2.44
C GLY A 205 -4.78 -10.21 -2.17
N LYS A 206 -5.13 -11.49 -2.31
CA LYS A 206 -4.23 -12.61 -1.99
C LYS A 206 -3.47 -13.18 -3.20
N ALA A 207 -4.02 -13.05 -4.41
CA ALA A 207 -3.52 -13.74 -5.60
C ALA A 207 -3.65 -12.91 -6.90
N LEU A 208 -3.38 -11.60 -6.85
CA LEU A 208 -3.49 -10.71 -8.01
C LEU A 208 -2.51 -11.10 -9.12
N GLY A 209 -3.01 -11.13 -10.36
CA GLY A 209 -2.21 -11.38 -11.55
C GLY A 209 -1.26 -10.24 -11.90
N ALA A 210 -0.19 -10.57 -12.63
CA ALA A 210 0.80 -9.59 -13.08
C ALA A 210 0.39 -8.83 -14.36
N VAL A 211 -0.64 -9.29 -15.07
CA VAL A 211 -1.17 -8.62 -16.25
C VAL A 211 -1.98 -7.40 -15.79
N PRO A 212 -1.76 -6.19 -16.36
CA PRO A 212 -2.35 -4.96 -15.84
C PRO A 212 -3.84 -4.77 -16.16
N THR A 213 -4.38 -5.48 -17.13
CA THR A 213 -5.78 -5.40 -17.59
C THR A 213 -6.30 -6.77 -18.00
N SER A 214 -7.63 -6.90 -18.04
CA SER A 214 -8.29 -8.14 -18.47
C SER A 214 -9.59 -7.82 -19.22
N THR A 215 -10.47 -8.78 -19.34
CA THR A 215 -11.86 -8.58 -19.79
C THR A 215 -12.83 -9.28 -18.84
N VAL A 216 -14.07 -8.82 -18.81
CA VAL A 216 -15.14 -9.46 -18.03
C VAL A 216 -15.23 -10.94 -18.36
N GLY A 217 -15.24 -11.29 -19.64
CA GLY A 217 -15.35 -12.69 -20.10
C GLY A 217 -14.18 -13.57 -19.66
N TYR A 218 -12.95 -13.04 -19.70
CA TYR A 218 -11.77 -13.78 -19.23
C TYR A 218 -11.84 -14.02 -17.70
N GLU A 219 -12.19 -13.01 -16.92
CA GLU A 219 -12.30 -13.16 -15.47
C GLU A 219 -13.43 -14.12 -15.07
N LEU A 220 -14.56 -14.10 -15.76
CA LEU A 220 -15.62 -15.11 -15.53
C LEU A 220 -15.16 -16.54 -15.78
N ALA A 221 -14.26 -16.74 -16.73
CA ALA A 221 -13.74 -18.06 -17.07
C ALA A 221 -12.55 -18.51 -16.21
N ALA A 222 -11.64 -17.59 -15.85
CA ALA A 222 -10.32 -17.90 -15.29
C ALA A 222 -10.10 -17.48 -13.84
N ASN A 223 -10.80 -16.46 -13.35
CA ASN A 223 -10.62 -15.91 -11.99
C ASN A 223 -11.08 -16.94 -10.94
N LEU A 224 -10.14 -17.39 -10.10
CA LEU A 224 -10.41 -18.44 -9.11
C LEU A 224 -11.42 -18.00 -8.06
N SER A 225 -11.39 -16.73 -7.64
CA SER A 225 -12.33 -16.19 -6.65
C SER A 225 -13.76 -16.11 -7.20
N ILE A 226 -13.92 -15.71 -8.48
CA ILE A 226 -15.23 -15.68 -9.16
C ILE A 226 -15.76 -17.12 -9.40
N ARG A 227 -14.88 -18.05 -9.74
CA ARG A 227 -15.24 -19.47 -9.92
C ARG A 227 -15.63 -20.14 -8.61
N ALA A 228 -15.02 -19.73 -7.49
CA ALA A 228 -15.40 -20.21 -6.15
C ALA A 228 -16.78 -19.65 -5.70
N ALA A 229 -17.29 -18.61 -6.34
CA ALA A 229 -18.60 -18.02 -6.03
C ALA A 229 -19.76 -18.85 -6.65
N THR A 230 -19.86 -20.12 -6.29
CA THR A 230 -20.94 -21.05 -6.70
C THR A 230 -22.19 -20.86 -5.83
N ASP A 231 -22.00 -20.57 -4.56
CA ASP A 231 -23.01 -20.23 -3.58
C ASP A 231 -22.41 -19.29 -2.51
N PRO A 232 -23.25 -18.57 -1.75
CA PRO A 232 -22.76 -17.58 -0.77
C PRO A 232 -21.82 -18.17 0.29
N ASP A 233 -22.11 -19.35 0.84
CA ASP A 233 -21.36 -19.93 1.96
C ASP A 233 -19.98 -20.42 1.53
N SER A 234 -19.93 -21.14 0.41
CA SER A 234 -18.67 -21.58 -0.21
C SER A 234 -17.78 -20.40 -0.58
N PHE A 235 -18.36 -19.32 -1.12
CA PHE A 235 -17.62 -18.11 -1.45
C PHE A 235 -17.06 -17.40 -0.22
N VAL A 236 -17.88 -17.25 0.84
CA VAL A 236 -17.44 -16.63 2.11
C VAL A 236 -16.24 -17.39 2.69
N ALA A 237 -16.32 -18.73 2.77
CA ALA A 237 -15.22 -19.55 3.24
C ALA A 237 -13.95 -19.33 2.40
N TYR A 238 -14.07 -19.38 1.07
CA TYR A 238 -12.94 -19.21 0.15
C TYR A 238 -12.30 -17.81 0.23
N VAL A 239 -13.12 -16.75 0.18
CA VAL A 239 -12.59 -15.38 0.08
C VAL A 239 -11.96 -14.89 1.39
N LEU A 240 -12.41 -15.40 2.53
CA LEU A 240 -11.86 -15.04 3.84
C LEU A 240 -10.62 -15.86 4.22
N GLU A 241 -10.42 -17.01 3.59
CA GLU A 241 -9.26 -17.86 3.87
C GLU A 241 -7.96 -17.27 3.31
N GLY A 242 -6.88 -17.31 4.11
CA GLY A 242 -5.54 -16.96 3.67
C GLY A 242 -5.29 -15.49 3.38
N GLN A 243 -6.17 -14.58 3.80
CA GLN A 243 -5.95 -13.14 3.62
C GLN A 243 -4.71 -12.68 4.39
N PRO A 244 -3.81 -11.88 3.76
CA PRO A 244 -2.63 -11.37 4.45
C PRO A 244 -3.04 -10.34 5.52
N GLU A 245 -2.25 -10.25 6.60
CA GLU A 245 -2.42 -9.16 7.57
C GLU A 245 -2.19 -7.80 6.88
N PRO A 246 -3.10 -6.82 7.08
CA PRO A 246 -2.93 -5.50 6.49
C PRO A 246 -1.81 -4.74 7.21
N PRO A 247 -1.03 -3.90 6.48
CA PRO A 247 -0.06 -3.00 7.10
C PRO A 247 -0.71 -2.06 8.13
N LEU A 248 0.04 -1.67 9.17
CA LEU A 248 -0.48 -0.83 10.26
C LEU A 248 -1.08 0.49 9.79
N TYR A 249 -0.49 1.10 8.78
CA TYR A 249 -0.92 2.41 8.30
C TYR A 249 -2.28 2.40 7.57
N PHE A 250 -2.82 1.23 7.20
CA PHE A 250 -4.10 1.14 6.48
C PHE A 250 -5.26 1.80 7.25
N ALA A 251 -5.35 1.57 8.56
CA ALA A 251 -6.38 2.22 9.40
C ALA A 251 -6.29 3.75 9.33
N ARG A 252 -5.05 4.28 9.34
CA ARG A 252 -4.79 5.72 9.22
C ARG A 252 -5.21 6.25 7.86
N MET A 253 -4.80 5.59 6.76
CA MET A 253 -5.16 6.03 5.41
C MET A 253 -6.66 6.11 5.21
N LYS A 254 -7.39 5.10 5.69
CA LYS A 254 -8.86 5.07 5.60
C LYS A 254 -9.50 6.23 6.37
N ARG A 255 -9.06 6.47 7.60
CA ARG A 255 -9.52 7.60 8.42
C ARG A 255 -9.25 8.93 7.71
N ASP A 256 -8.05 9.11 7.20
CA ASP A 256 -7.60 10.36 6.60
C ASP A 256 -8.25 10.61 5.24
N ASN A 257 -8.45 9.58 4.42
CA ASN A 257 -9.19 9.70 3.16
C ASN A 257 -10.67 10.05 3.40
N ARG A 258 -11.28 9.47 4.43
CA ARG A 258 -12.65 9.82 4.83
C ARG A 258 -12.75 11.27 5.32
N GLY A 259 -11.84 11.69 6.21
CA GLY A 259 -11.80 13.04 6.77
C GLY A 259 -11.27 14.11 5.81
N GLY A 260 -10.60 13.68 4.72
CA GLY A 260 -9.89 14.50 3.76
C GLY A 260 -8.44 14.76 4.15
N PRO A 261 -7.47 14.22 3.39
CA PRO A 261 -6.05 14.46 3.67
C PRO A 261 -5.74 15.96 3.64
N ALA A 262 -4.78 16.39 4.47
CA ALA A 262 -4.31 17.78 4.42
C ALA A 262 -3.78 18.12 3.03
N VAL A 263 -4.13 19.29 2.51
CA VAL A 263 -3.62 19.77 1.22
C VAL A 263 -2.14 20.12 1.36
N LEU A 264 -1.29 19.56 0.51
CA LEU A 264 0.14 19.84 0.49
C LEU A 264 0.47 21.14 -0.27
N GLY A 265 -0.28 21.43 -1.33
CA GLY A 265 -0.01 22.52 -2.28
C GLY A 265 1.26 22.30 -3.10
N LYS A 266 2.36 21.93 -2.45
CA LYS A 266 3.65 21.57 -3.07
C LYS A 266 4.24 20.34 -2.40
N LEU A 267 5.01 19.56 -3.15
CA LEU A 267 5.78 18.47 -2.57
C LEU A 267 6.74 19.00 -1.49
N PRO A 268 6.94 18.27 -0.40
CA PRO A 268 7.97 18.59 0.58
C PRO A 268 9.35 18.71 -0.07
N GLU A 269 10.10 19.74 0.30
CA GLU A 269 11.48 19.96 -0.13
C GLU A 269 12.43 19.82 1.06
N PRO A 270 12.86 18.59 1.38
CA PRO A 270 13.76 18.38 2.50
C PRO A 270 15.11 19.10 2.30
N LYS A 271 15.60 19.74 3.36
CA LYS A 271 16.88 20.47 3.32
C LYS A 271 18.06 19.51 3.48
N PRO A 272 19.18 19.73 2.80
CA PRO A 272 20.38 18.95 3.05
C PRO A 272 20.86 19.16 4.50
N VAL A 273 21.29 18.07 5.14
CA VAL A 273 21.79 18.09 6.51
C VAL A 273 23.28 17.75 6.57
N THR A 274 23.95 18.28 7.59
CA THR A 274 25.38 18.08 7.83
C THR A 274 25.62 16.86 8.73
N VAL A 275 26.92 16.45 8.85
CA VAL A 275 27.36 15.44 9.81
C VAL A 275 26.95 15.79 11.24
N ALA A 276 27.06 17.06 11.64
CA ALA A 276 26.65 17.51 12.97
C ALA A 276 25.17 17.23 13.22
N LYS A 277 24.32 17.41 12.20
CA LYS A 277 22.89 17.08 12.32
C LYS A 277 22.67 15.57 12.44
N LEU A 278 23.43 14.72 11.74
CA LEU A 278 23.35 13.27 11.92
C LEU A 278 23.73 12.82 13.33
N VAL A 279 24.73 13.48 13.95
CA VAL A 279 25.07 13.25 15.37
C VAL A 279 23.92 13.66 16.32
N GLU A 280 23.26 14.79 16.06
CA GLU A 280 22.07 15.18 16.83
C GLU A 280 20.88 14.22 16.69
N LEU A 281 20.85 13.46 15.60
CA LEU A 281 19.79 12.48 15.34
C LEU A 281 20.05 11.11 16.00
N GLU A 282 21.24 10.88 16.57
CA GLU A 282 21.55 9.64 17.29
C GLU A 282 20.53 9.39 18.41
N ASN A 283 19.82 8.27 18.35
CA ASN A 283 18.77 7.89 19.33
C ASN A 283 17.66 8.93 19.55
N ALA A 284 17.46 9.85 18.61
CA ALA A 284 16.41 10.87 18.73
C ALA A 284 15.01 10.22 18.63
N THR A 285 14.19 10.40 19.68
CA THR A 285 12.85 9.78 19.76
C THR A 285 11.74 10.57 19.06
N GLY A 286 11.93 11.88 18.89
CA GLY A 286 10.93 12.78 18.29
C GLY A 286 10.98 12.88 16.77
N VAL A 287 11.84 12.10 16.10
CA VAL A 287 12.06 12.10 14.66
C VAL A 287 12.28 10.68 14.14
N ALA A 288 12.04 10.46 12.85
CA ALA A 288 12.43 9.25 12.16
C ALA A 288 13.58 9.55 11.18
N LEU A 289 14.65 8.80 11.25
CA LEU A 289 15.70 8.80 10.24
C LEU A 289 15.57 7.49 9.44
N LEU A 290 15.21 7.58 8.17
CA LEU A 290 15.10 6.45 7.26
C LEU A 290 16.38 6.35 6.44
N ASP A 291 17.06 5.22 6.54
CA ASP A 291 18.28 4.93 5.79
C ASP A 291 17.94 4.02 4.60
N THR A 292 18.11 4.54 3.39
CA THR A 292 17.78 3.83 2.16
C THR A 292 18.95 3.05 1.56
N ARG A 293 20.12 3.07 2.20
CA ARG A 293 21.29 2.33 1.74
C ARG A 293 21.04 0.81 1.74
N PRO A 294 21.83 0.02 1.00
CA PRO A 294 21.74 -1.45 1.03
C PRO A 294 21.93 -2.03 2.44
N TRP A 295 21.30 -3.18 2.72
CA TRP A 295 21.37 -3.83 4.03
C TRP A 295 22.79 -4.03 4.55
N ASP A 296 23.69 -4.52 3.71
CA ASP A 296 25.08 -4.73 4.11
C ASP A 296 25.83 -3.47 4.53
N ALA A 297 25.50 -2.33 3.95
CA ALA A 297 26.04 -1.04 4.37
C ALA A 297 25.41 -0.59 5.69
N TYR A 298 24.07 -0.68 5.80
CA TYR A 298 23.33 -0.29 6.99
C TYR A 298 23.72 -1.13 8.21
N ARG A 299 23.73 -2.46 8.12
CA ARG A 299 24.02 -3.33 9.25
C ARG A 299 25.44 -3.18 9.79
N ARG A 300 26.42 -2.85 8.94
CA ARG A 300 27.83 -2.63 9.37
C ARG A 300 27.99 -1.31 10.10
N ALA A 301 27.30 -0.27 9.65
CA ALA A 301 27.34 1.05 10.26
C ALA A 301 26.08 1.85 9.89
N HIS A 302 25.34 2.31 10.91
CA HIS A 302 24.19 3.19 10.73
C HIS A 302 24.13 4.23 11.88
N VAL A 303 23.32 5.26 11.69
CA VAL A 303 23.07 6.23 12.78
C VAL A 303 22.21 5.54 13.83
N PRO A 304 22.62 5.48 15.13
CA PRO A 304 21.84 4.85 16.17
C PRO A 304 20.41 5.37 16.21
N GLY A 305 19.44 4.45 16.27
CA GLY A 305 18.03 4.79 16.24
C GLY A 305 17.45 5.11 14.84
N SER A 306 18.22 4.98 13.75
CA SER A 306 17.67 5.03 12.39
C SER A 306 16.89 3.75 12.06
N LEU A 307 16.06 3.82 11.02
CA LEU A 307 15.31 2.68 10.47
C LEU A 307 15.89 2.30 9.10
N PHE A 308 16.08 1.02 8.86
CA PHE A 308 16.44 0.50 7.55
C PHE A 308 15.20 0.48 6.65
N ALA A 309 15.19 1.30 5.62
CA ALA A 309 14.07 1.47 4.69
C ALA A 309 14.57 1.69 3.25
N PRO A 310 15.09 0.66 2.58
CA PRO A 310 15.56 0.79 1.19
C PRO A 310 14.41 1.15 0.26
N LEU A 311 14.68 1.93 -0.80
CA LEU A 311 13.70 2.32 -1.82
C LEU A 311 13.33 1.12 -2.72
N SER A 312 12.79 0.09 -2.11
CA SER A 312 12.26 -1.13 -2.71
C SER A 312 10.72 -1.11 -2.70
N ARG A 313 10.08 -2.17 -3.20
CA ARG A 313 8.62 -2.34 -3.12
C ARG A 313 8.06 -2.28 -1.68
N SER A 314 8.88 -2.57 -0.67
CA SER A 314 8.44 -2.54 0.72
C SER A 314 8.61 -1.17 1.40
N PHE A 315 9.13 -0.15 0.71
CA PHE A 315 9.47 1.14 1.31
C PHE A 315 8.26 1.79 1.98
N ASN A 316 7.13 1.90 1.27
CA ASN A 316 5.89 2.47 1.80
C ASN A 316 5.36 1.67 3.00
N THR A 317 5.39 0.34 2.92
CA THR A 317 4.96 -0.55 4.01
C THR A 317 5.82 -0.38 5.26
N VAL A 318 7.14 -0.35 5.11
CA VAL A 318 8.08 -0.17 6.24
C VAL A 318 7.93 1.23 6.84
N ALA A 319 8.00 2.28 6.01
CA ALA A 319 7.89 3.64 6.49
C ALA A 319 6.51 3.91 7.13
N GLY A 320 5.41 3.55 6.44
CA GLY A 320 4.05 3.75 6.93
C GLY A 320 3.73 3.00 8.21
N SER A 321 4.30 1.79 8.40
CA SER A 321 4.05 0.95 9.59
C SER A 321 4.96 1.30 10.78
N TYR A 322 6.17 1.81 10.54
CA TYR A 322 7.17 2.03 11.59
C TYR A 322 7.34 3.49 11.99
N VAL A 323 6.88 4.43 11.16
CA VAL A 323 6.95 5.86 11.47
C VAL A 323 5.59 6.36 11.96
N PRO A 324 5.50 6.85 13.20
CA PRO A 324 4.29 7.46 13.73
C PRO A 324 3.81 8.66 12.90
N GLU A 325 2.49 8.85 12.90
CA GLU A 325 1.84 9.99 12.25
C GLU A 325 2.41 11.34 12.74
N GLY A 326 2.61 12.26 11.80
CA GLY A 326 3.09 13.62 12.10
C GLY A 326 4.55 13.71 12.53
N MET A 327 5.28 12.60 12.65
CA MET A 327 6.68 12.58 13.00
C MET A 327 7.52 13.21 11.89
N PRO A 328 8.47 14.13 12.18
CA PRO A 328 9.42 14.63 11.20
C PRO A 328 10.31 13.50 10.68
N VAL A 329 10.47 13.43 9.35
CA VAL A 329 11.29 12.42 8.68
C VAL A 329 12.55 13.04 8.13
N TYR A 330 13.67 12.39 8.39
CA TYR A 330 14.97 12.62 7.75
C TYR A 330 15.31 11.40 6.88
N LEU A 331 16.07 11.64 5.83
CA LEU A 331 16.46 10.59 4.87
C LEU A 331 17.99 10.50 4.74
N ILE A 332 18.53 9.30 4.72
CA ILE A 332 19.81 9.02 4.07
C ILE A 332 19.48 8.40 2.73
N VAL A 333 19.69 9.15 1.64
CA VAL A 333 19.23 8.79 0.30
C VAL A 333 20.12 9.41 -0.77
N ASP A 334 20.30 8.72 -1.90
CA ASP A 334 20.94 9.29 -3.08
C ASP A 334 20.15 10.50 -3.59
N GLU A 335 20.84 11.58 -3.95
CA GLU A 335 20.21 12.83 -4.40
C GLU A 335 19.26 12.59 -5.58
N ALA A 336 19.66 11.76 -6.55
CA ALA A 336 18.85 11.43 -7.72
C ALA A 336 17.53 10.72 -7.37
N ARG A 337 17.46 10.03 -6.21
CA ARG A 337 16.27 9.31 -5.74
C ARG A 337 15.52 10.02 -4.63
N ARG A 338 15.97 11.20 -4.22
CA ARG A 338 15.32 11.97 -3.14
C ARG A 338 13.86 12.27 -3.42
N ARG A 339 13.54 12.75 -4.66
CA ARG A 339 12.16 13.05 -5.05
C ARG A 339 11.28 11.80 -5.00
N GLU A 340 11.78 10.66 -5.46
CA GLU A 340 11.09 9.37 -5.35
C GLU A 340 10.73 9.05 -3.90
N ALA A 341 11.70 9.12 -2.97
CA ALA A 341 11.46 8.86 -1.56
C ALA A 341 10.41 9.81 -0.94
N VAL A 342 10.43 11.09 -1.30
CA VAL A 342 9.43 12.07 -0.82
C VAL A 342 8.04 11.73 -1.33
N VAL A 343 7.90 11.39 -2.61
CA VAL A 343 6.62 11.01 -3.23
C VAL A 343 6.05 9.76 -2.56
N ASP A 344 6.88 8.74 -2.35
CA ASP A 344 6.46 7.51 -1.67
C ASP A 344 5.96 7.79 -0.24
N LEU A 345 6.65 8.64 0.51
CA LEU A 345 6.28 8.98 1.88
C LEU A 345 4.95 9.73 1.97
N ILE A 346 4.70 10.69 1.08
CA ILE A 346 3.42 11.41 1.08
C ILE A 346 2.24 10.52 0.68
N HIS A 347 2.47 9.49 -0.14
CA HIS A 347 1.44 8.53 -0.49
C HIS A 347 0.90 7.77 0.74
N VAL A 348 1.71 7.59 1.78
CA VAL A 348 1.32 6.95 3.05
C VAL A 348 1.22 7.94 4.23
N GLY A 349 1.01 9.23 3.94
CA GLY A 349 0.72 10.25 4.94
C GLY A 349 1.90 10.69 5.80
N LEU A 350 3.13 10.50 5.32
CA LEU A 350 4.34 10.97 5.98
C LEU A 350 4.84 12.27 5.33
N ASP A 351 4.08 13.35 5.53
CA ASP A 351 4.24 14.62 4.83
C ASP A 351 5.39 15.49 5.35
N ARG A 352 5.86 15.23 6.57
CA ARG A 352 6.89 16.06 7.22
C ARG A 352 8.29 15.58 6.92
N VAL A 353 8.64 15.47 5.62
CA VAL A 353 10.02 15.17 5.20
C VAL A 353 10.84 16.45 5.28
N VAL A 354 11.68 16.59 6.32
CA VAL A 354 12.28 17.87 6.72
C VAL A 354 13.76 17.99 6.35
N GLY A 355 14.48 16.87 6.20
CA GLY A 355 15.90 16.90 5.89
C GLY A 355 16.39 15.63 5.21
N TRP A 356 17.53 15.71 4.55
CA TRP A 356 18.16 14.56 3.89
C TRP A 356 19.68 14.69 3.87
N ALA A 357 20.36 13.55 3.81
CA ALA A 357 21.80 13.45 3.59
C ALA A 357 22.09 12.45 2.47
N PRO A 358 23.04 12.73 1.58
CA PRO A 358 23.57 11.71 0.66
C PRO A 358 24.40 10.68 1.43
N PRO A 359 24.60 9.46 0.88
CA PRO A 359 25.46 8.44 1.48
C PRO A 359 26.87 8.94 1.84
N SER A 360 27.44 9.87 1.06
CA SER A 360 28.76 10.47 1.33
C SER A 360 28.81 11.26 2.63
N THR A 361 27.73 11.95 3.02
CA THR A 361 27.64 12.61 4.33
C THR A 361 27.57 11.58 5.46
N PHE A 362 26.89 10.47 5.25
CA PHE A 362 26.92 9.35 6.19
C PHE A 362 28.34 8.76 6.32
N ASP A 363 29.08 8.57 5.24
CA ASP A 363 30.46 8.05 5.28
C ASP A 363 31.38 8.95 6.10
N GLU A 364 31.17 10.27 6.04
CA GLU A 364 31.86 11.23 6.91
C GLU A 364 31.41 11.11 8.37
N TYR A 365 30.10 10.96 8.61
CA TYR A 365 29.52 10.71 9.94
C TYR A 365 30.13 9.44 10.57
N ALA A 366 30.21 8.34 9.81
CA ALA A 366 30.73 7.08 10.31
C ALA A 366 32.19 7.14 10.80
N ARG A 367 32.96 8.13 10.32
CA ARG A 367 34.34 8.40 10.80
C ARG A 367 34.40 9.30 12.03
N LYS A 368 33.38 10.10 12.31
CA LYS A 368 33.38 11.17 13.33
C LYS A 368 32.34 10.97 14.43
N GLY A 369 31.30 10.21 14.17
CA GLY A 369 30.18 9.93 15.07
C GLY A 369 30.32 8.59 15.77
N HIS A 370 29.20 8.08 16.28
CA HIS A 370 29.12 6.82 17.02
C HIS A 370 28.19 5.85 16.27
N PRO A 371 28.59 5.32 15.09
CA PRO A 371 27.73 4.43 14.34
C PRO A 371 27.44 3.14 15.11
N ALA A 372 26.17 2.71 15.07
CA ALA A 372 25.74 1.41 15.55
C ALA A 372 25.87 0.34 14.45
N SER A 373 25.75 -0.92 14.84
CA SER A 373 25.75 -2.06 13.91
C SER A 373 24.76 -3.12 14.34
N ILE A 374 24.24 -3.89 13.39
CA ILE A 374 23.36 -5.05 13.65
C ILE A 374 24.09 -6.31 13.20
N ALA A 375 24.13 -7.31 14.09
CA ALA A 375 24.71 -8.60 13.79
C ALA A 375 23.88 -9.35 12.75
N GLU A 376 24.57 -10.16 11.93
CA GLU A 376 23.93 -11.11 11.03
C GLU A 376 24.62 -12.46 11.17
N ILE A 377 23.82 -13.52 11.20
CA ILE A 377 24.29 -14.91 11.32
C ILE A 377 23.77 -15.76 10.17
N ASP A 378 24.50 -16.84 9.89
CA ASP A 378 23.99 -17.87 8.99
C ASP A 378 22.87 -18.67 9.64
N ALA A 379 21.96 -19.18 8.82
CA ALA A 379 20.80 -19.95 9.28
C ALA A 379 21.20 -21.22 10.06
N SER A 380 22.37 -21.79 9.79
CA SER A 380 22.93 -22.94 10.55
C SER A 380 23.24 -22.63 12.01
N GLN A 381 23.38 -21.34 12.36
CA GLN A 381 23.74 -20.91 13.72
C GLN A 381 22.50 -20.67 14.62
N ILE A 382 21.28 -20.77 14.08
CA ILE A 382 20.04 -20.49 14.82
C ILE A 382 19.94 -21.35 16.08
N ASP A 383 20.16 -22.66 15.97
CA ASP A 383 20.02 -23.57 17.11
C ASP A 383 20.97 -23.18 18.25
N ALA A 384 22.22 -22.89 17.94
CA ALA A 384 23.22 -22.46 18.93
C ALA A 384 22.84 -21.14 19.63
N GLN A 385 22.21 -20.21 18.90
CA GLN A 385 21.70 -18.95 19.49
C GLN A 385 20.50 -19.20 20.41
N VAL A 386 19.57 -20.05 20.00
CA VAL A 386 18.39 -20.42 20.81
C VAL A 386 18.81 -21.19 22.06
N ASP A 387 19.73 -22.17 21.95
CA ASP A 387 20.31 -22.89 23.09
C ASP A 387 21.05 -21.93 24.03
N GLY A 388 21.66 -20.90 23.52
CA GLY A 388 22.27 -19.79 24.26
C GLY A 388 21.28 -18.83 24.93
N GLY A 389 19.96 -19.07 24.80
CA GLY A 389 18.88 -18.29 25.43
C GLY A 389 18.30 -17.16 24.59
N ALA A 390 18.67 -17.03 23.31
CA ALA A 390 18.06 -16.04 22.43
C ALA A 390 16.58 -16.34 22.17
N PHE A 391 15.81 -15.27 21.95
CA PHE A 391 14.41 -15.36 21.49
C PHE A 391 14.37 -15.44 19.98
N LEU A 392 13.74 -16.47 19.43
CA LEU A 392 13.61 -16.64 17.99
C LEU A 392 12.28 -16.01 17.50
N LEU A 393 12.40 -14.97 16.68
CA LEU A 393 11.26 -14.22 16.14
C LEU A 393 11.10 -14.49 14.63
N ASP A 394 9.98 -15.08 14.25
CA ASP A 394 9.57 -15.25 12.84
C ASP A 394 8.69 -14.06 12.41
N VAL A 395 9.18 -13.26 11.47
CA VAL A 395 8.44 -12.08 11.00
C VAL A 395 7.74 -12.30 9.66
N ARG A 396 7.47 -13.54 9.29
CA ARG A 396 6.63 -13.91 8.17
C ARG A 396 5.16 -13.73 8.51
N ARG A 397 4.33 -13.68 7.48
CA ARG A 397 2.87 -13.68 7.64
C ARG A 397 2.39 -15.05 8.11
N ALA A 398 1.31 -15.10 8.88
CA ALA A 398 0.75 -16.36 9.41
C ALA A 398 0.38 -17.35 8.29
N ALA A 399 -0.12 -16.88 7.15
CA ALA A 399 -0.42 -17.72 6.00
C ALA A 399 0.81 -18.44 5.43
N GLU A 400 1.98 -17.78 5.40
CA GLU A 400 3.25 -18.42 4.95
C GLU A 400 3.68 -19.53 5.92
N ILE A 401 3.42 -19.34 7.20
CA ILE A 401 3.73 -20.35 8.24
C ILE A 401 2.82 -21.56 8.11
N ALA A 402 1.53 -21.33 7.91
CA ALA A 402 0.54 -22.40 7.68
C ALA A 402 0.88 -23.24 6.44
N GLU A 403 1.32 -22.59 5.35
CA GLU A 403 1.70 -23.27 4.09
C GLU A 403 3.03 -24.02 4.18
N ARG A 404 4.07 -23.39 4.80
CA ARG A 404 5.47 -23.85 4.67
C ARG A 404 6.09 -24.41 5.94
N GLY A 405 5.36 -24.31 7.08
CA GLY A 405 5.86 -24.63 8.39
C GLY A 405 6.71 -23.51 9.03
N HIS A 406 7.26 -23.77 10.20
CA HIS A 406 8.05 -22.83 10.99
C HIS A 406 9.29 -23.48 11.58
N ILE A 407 10.24 -22.67 12.05
CA ILE A 407 11.37 -23.14 12.85
C ILE A 407 10.86 -23.45 14.27
N PRO A 408 11.10 -24.67 14.82
CA PRO A 408 10.64 -25.02 16.14
C PRO A 408 11.07 -24.00 17.21
N GLY A 409 10.13 -23.61 18.08
CA GLY A 409 10.37 -22.61 19.13
C GLY A 409 10.32 -21.15 18.65
N SER A 410 10.07 -20.88 17.37
CA SER A 410 9.89 -19.50 16.91
C SER A 410 8.54 -18.92 17.36
N PHE A 411 8.57 -17.62 17.71
CA PHE A 411 7.37 -16.82 17.99
C PHE A 411 7.06 -15.97 16.75
N ASN A 412 5.79 -15.89 16.37
CA ASN A 412 5.42 -15.20 15.14
C ASN A 412 4.77 -13.84 15.38
N ILE A 413 5.36 -12.81 14.77
CA ILE A 413 4.75 -11.50 14.57
C ILE A 413 5.13 -11.03 13.17
N ALA A 414 4.16 -10.89 12.26
CA ALA A 414 4.43 -10.36 10.93
C ALA A 414 5.11 -8.97 10.99
N TYR A 415 6.12 -8.73 10.14
CA TYR A 415 6.93 -7.51 10.23
C TYR A 415 6.08 -6.25 10.09
N GLU A 416 5.00 -6.28 9.32
CA GLU A 416 4.07 -5.16 9.16
C GLU A 416 3.35 -4.78 10.47
N ARG A 417 3.26 -5.72 11.43
CA ARG A 417 2.55 -5.58 12.71
C ARG A 417 3.49 -5.47 13.90
N LEU A 418 4.80 -5.61 13.69
CA LEU A 418 5.77 -5.70 14.78
C LEU A 418 5.76 -4.47 15.70
N PHE A 419 5.60 -3.27 15.12
CA PHE A 419 5.65 -2.02 15.90
C PHE A 419 4.56 -1.96 16.99
N GLU A 420 3.35 -2.41 16.72
CA GLU A 420 2.26 -2.41 17.70
C GLU A 420 2.35 -3.58 18.72
N ARG A 421 3.09 -4.64 18.37
CA ARG A 421 3.24 -5.87 19.18
C ARG A 421 4.60 -6.00 19.85
N LEU A 422 5.39 -4.94 19.91
CA LEU A 422 6.72 -4.94 20.53
C LEU A 422 6.72 -5.40 21.99
N ALA A 423 5.63 -5.16 22.73
CA ALA A 423 5.50 -5.61 24.11
C ALA A 423 5.53 -7.13 24.28
N GLU A 424 5.25 -7.91 23.22
CA GLU A 424 5.31 -9.37 23.21
C GLU A 424 6.75 -9.90 23.01
N VAL A 425 7.69 -9.04 22.60
CA VAL A 425 9.09 -9.39 22.39
C VAL A 425 9.87 -9.11 23.67
N PRO A 426 10.57 -10.10 24.27
CA PRO A 426 11.31 -9.89 25.52
C PRO A 426 12.55 -9.02 25.34
N LYS A 427 12.70 -7.97 26.16
CA LYS A 427 13.87 -7.07 26.14
C LYS A 427 15.09 -7.59 26.90
N ASN A 428 14.93 -8.57 27.77
CA ASN A 428 15.95 -9.07 28.68
C ASN A 428 16.87 -10.15 28.11
N ARG A 429 16.72 -10.45 26.82
CA ARG A 429 17.56 -11.45 26.11
C ARG A 429 17.71 -11.06 24.63
N PRO A 430 18.77 -11.54 23.94
CA PRO A 430 18.95 -11.30 22.52
C PRO A 430 17.78 -11.83 21.68
N VAL A 431 17.48 -11.14 20.58
CA VAL A 431 16.41 -11.51 19.64
C VAL A 431 17.05 -11.90 18.29
N VAL A 432 16.88 -13.15 17.90
CA VAL A 432 17.25 -13.66 16.57
C VAL A 432 16.02 -13.55 15.68
N VAL A 433 16.11 -12.78 14.60
CA VAL A 433 14.98 -12.46 13.73
C VAL A 433 15.17 -13.12 12.38
N HIS A 434 14.18 -13.87 11.94
CA HIS A 434 14.17 -14.41 10.58
C HIS A 434 12.86 -14.13 9.86
N CYS A 435 12.93 -14.14 8.53
CA CYS A 435 11.77 -14.22 7.66
C CYS A 435 11.99 -15.37 6.67
N ARG A 436 11.43 -15.29 5.47
CA ARG A 436 11.65 -16.30 4.45
C ARG A 436 13.10 -16.28 3.91
N SER A 437 13.60 -15.08 3.49
CA SER A 437 14.86 -14.89 2.76
C SER A 437 15.85 -13.89 3.39
N GLY A 438 15.56 -13.37 4.61
CA GLY A 438 16.42 -12.40 5.31
C GLY A 438 16.02 -10.93 5.11
N THR A 439 15.20 -10.57 4.11
CA THR A 439 14.91 -9.15 3.79
C THR A 439 13.94 -8.50 4.77
N ARG A 440 12.79 -9.11 5.05
CA ARG A 440 11.80 -8.57 6.01
C ARG A 440 12.33 -8.58 7.44
N SER A 441 13.14 -9.56 7.77
CA SER A 441 13.81 -9.63 9.09
C SER A 441 14.87 -8.54 9.25
N ALA A 442 15.49 -8.06 8.18
CA ALA A 442 16.36 -6.88 8.22
C ALA A 442 15.59 -5.61 8.62
N TYR A 443 14.38 -5.38 8.09
CA TYR A 443 13.52 -4.27 8.53
C TYR A 443 13.15 -4.40 10.00
N ALA A 444 12.76 -5.60 10.42
CA ALA A 444 12.39 -5.88 11.79
C ALA A 444 13.57 -5.73 12.76
N ALA A 445 14.77 -6.17 12.38
CA ALA A 445 15.98 -6.03 13.18
C ALA A 445 16.34 -4.55 13.39
N ALA A 446 16.22 -3.71 12.36
CA ALA A 446 16.43 -2.27 12.47
C ALA A 446 15.40 -1.58 13.38
N LEU A 447 14.13 -2.00 13.33
CA LEU A 447 13.10 -1.52 14.25
C LEU A 447 13.42 -1.92 15.69
N LEU A 448 13.78 -3.19 15.91
CA LEU A 448 14.13 -3.69 17.23
C LEU A 448 15.35 -2.96 17.81
N ASP A 449 16.41 -2.75 17.00
CA ASP A 449 17.58 -1.98 17.41
C ASP A 449 17.20 -0.54 17.81
N ARG A 450 16.41 0.16 17.00
CA ARG A 450 15.86 1.48 17.32
C ARG A 450 15.09 1.48 18.65
N MET A 451 14.41 0.40 18.97
CA MET A 451 13.62 0.25 20.20
C MET A 451 14.44 -0.29 21.39
N GLY A 452 15.76 -0.40 21.23
CA GLY A 452 16.71 -0.79 22.28
C GLY A 452 16.77 -2.29 22.56
N TYR A 453 16.45 -3.13 21.58
CA TYR A 453 16.67 -4.58 21.65
C TYR A 453 18.03 -4.94 21.06
N THR A 454 18.64 -6.02 21.57
CA THR A 454 19.79 -6.64 20.92
C THR A 454 19.29 -7.58 19.83
N ALA A 455 19.24 -7.09 18.58
CA ALA A 455 18.71 -7.83 17.43
C ALA A 455 19.81 -8.43 16.56
N THR A 456 19.57 -9.63 16.04
CA THR A 456 20.44 -10.32 15.08
C THR A 456 19.60 -10.80 13.90
N ASN A 457 19.96 -10.41 12.67
CA ASN A 457 19.28 -10.88 11.47
C ASN A 457 19.80 -12.26 11.04
N VAL A 458 18.93 -13.09 10.47
CA VAL A 458 19.34 -14.38 9.88
C VAL A 458 19.45 -14.23 8.37
N ALA A 459 20.65 -14.36 7.82
CA ALA A 459 20.88 -14.38 6.39
C ALA A 459 20.18 -15.58 5.73
N GLY A 460 19.51 -15.33 4.58
CA GLY A 460 18.76 -16.37 3.87
C GLY A 460 17.49 -16.89 4.59
N GLY A 461 17.28 -16.54 5.86
CA GLY A 461 16.06 -16.81 6.62
C GLY A 461 15.65 -18.28 6.69
N PHE A 462 14.33 -18.52 6.63
CA PHE A 462 13.72 -19.86 6.71
C PHE A 462 14.12 -20.79 5.56
N ASP A 463 14.27 -20.25 4.34
CA ASP A 463 14.64 -21.07 3.19
C ASP A 463 16.07 -21.63 3.39
N ALA A 464 17.04 -20.81 3.81
CA ALA A 464 18.39 -21.25 4.12
C ALA A 464 18.45 -22.22 5.34
N TRP A 465 17.60 -22.02 6.35
CA TRP A 465 17.50 -22.96 7.48
C TRP A 465 17.00 -24.34 7.03
N LYS A 466 16.00 -24.41 6.14
CA LYS A 466 15.53 -25.68 5.57
C LYS A 466 16.62 -26.39 4.78
N GLU A 467 17.38 -25.66 3.96
CA GLU A 467 18.50 -26.22 3.21
C GLU A 467 19.59 -26.77 4.13
N ALA A 468 19.96 -26.02 5.16
CA ALA A 468 20.95 -26.46 6.15
C ALA A 468 20.50 -27.73 6.91
N LYS A 469 19.23 -27.85 7.25
CA LYS A 469 18.67 -29.06 7.89
C LYS A 469 18.55 -30.23 6.92
N GLY A 470 18.16 -29.98 5.65
CA GLY A 470 18.12 -31.02 4.61
C GLY A 470 19.50 -31.60 4.27
N ALA A 471 20.53 -30.76 4.26
CA ALA A 471 21.91 -31.18 4.06
C ALA A 471 22.48 -31.96 5.26
N ALA A 472 21.94 -31.77 6.47
CA ALA A 472 22.37 -32.50 7.68
C ALA A 472 21.73 -33.91 7.81
N VAL A 473 20.71 -34.22 6.98
CA VAL A 473 19.98 -35.52 6.98
C VAL A 473 20.36 -36.37 5.77
N ALA A 474 21.09 -35.82 4.79
CA ALA A 474 21.61 -36.52 3.61
C ALA A 474 23.09 -36.87 3.81
#